data_2030baafb796006f633d93644b279ac8
#
_entry.id   2030baafb796006f633d93644b279ac8
#
_cell.length_a   1.000
_cell.length_b   1.000
_cell.length_c   1.000
_cell.angle_alpha   90.00
_cell.angle_beta   90.00
_cell.angle_gamma   90.00
#
_symmetry.space_group_name_H-M   'P 1'
#
loop_
_entity.id
_entity.type
_entity.pdbx_description
1 polymer ?
#
loop_
_entity_poly.entity_id
_entity_poly.type
_entity_poly.pdbx_seq_one_letter_code
_entity_poly.pdbx_strand_id
1 'polypeptide(L)'
;MRTLLYIEDNEDNLYMLQLRFDVLGRYEIISATDGAAGLAMAAAERPDLILMDLNLPEVDGWEAARRLKADPLTRDIPIIALSAHAMAGDREKALATGCDDFDTKPVEFDRLLAKIEQALAAKDRLA
;
A
#
# COMPACT_ATOMS: atom_id res chain seq x y z
N MET A 1 9.52 10.96 11.20
CA MET A 1 9.28 9.54 10.91
C MET A 1 8.33 9.44 9.71
N ARG A 2 8.67 8.61 8.75
CA ARG A 2 7.83 8.44 7.56
C ARG A 2 6.53 7.73 7.90
N THR A 3 5.46 8.09 7.20
CA THR A 3 4.12 7.54 7.40
C THR A 3 3.75 6.60 6.27
N LEU A 4 3.29 5.41 6.63
CA LEU A 4 2.76 4.44 5.69
C LEU A 4 1.26 4.33 5.91
N LEU A 5 0.48 4.32 4.82
CA LEU A 5 -0.95 4.06 4.88
C LEU A 5 -1.20 2.61 4.47
N TYR A 6 -1.83 1.84 5.34
CA TYR A 6 -2.20 0.47 5.04
C TYR A 6 -3.72 0.38 4.85
N ILE A 7 -4.15 0.02 3.64
CA ILE A 7 -5.57 -0.13 3.29
C ILE A 7 -5.89 -1.61 3.24
N GLU A 8 -6.67 -2.08 4.23
CA GLU A 8 -6.95 -3.48 4.46
C GLU A 8 -8.26 -3.61 5.23
N ASP A 9 -9.17 -4.45 4.76
CA ASP A 9 -10.47 -4.65 5.42
C ASP A 9 -10.46 -5.68 6.54
N ASN A 10 -9.45 -6.53 6.62
CA ASN A 10 -9.33 -7.57 7.64
C ASN A 10 -8.62 -7.02 8.87
N GLU A 11 -9.34 -6.95 10.00
CA GLU A 11 -8.80 -6.38 11.25
C GLU A 11 -7.62 -7.16 11.80
N ASP A 12 -7.60 -8.49 11.63
CA ASP A 12 -6.49 -9.31 12.10
C ASP A 12 -5.22 -9.02 11.30
N ASN A 13 -5.34 -8.84 9.99
CA ASN A 13 -4.21 -8.48 9.14
C ASN A 13 -3.67 -7.10 9.49
N LEU A 14 -4.57 -6.14 9.74
CA LEU A 14 -4.18 -4.80 10.19
C LEU A 14 -3.42 -4.86 11.51
N TYR A 15 -3.96 -5.58 12.49
CA TYR A 15 -3.35 -5.71 13.80
C TYR A 15 -1.96 -6.36 13.73
N MET A 16 -1.85 -7.45 13.00
CA MET A 16 -0.58 -8.18 12.89
C MET A 16 0.52 -7.32 12.26
N LEU A 17 0.20 -6.62 11.18
CA LEU A 17 1.19 -5.80 10.51
C LEU A 17 1.53 -4.56 11.33
N GLN A 18 0.53 -3.93 11.95
CA GLN A 18 0.73 -2.79 12.84
C GLN A 18 1.71 -3.15 13.96
N LEU A 19 1.51 -4.32 14.58
CA LEU A 19 2.37 -4.78 15.65
C LEU A 19 3.82 -4.95 15.19
N ARG A 20 4.02 -5.50 14.00
CA ARG A 20 5.37 -5.67 13.43
C ARG A 20 6.05 -4.33 13.22
N PHE A 21 5.34 -3.35 12.70
CA PHE A 21 5.89 -2.01 12.49
C PHE A 21 6.14 -1.28 13.80
N ASP A 22 5.28 -1.48 14.80
CA ASP A 22 5.49 -0.88 16.13
C ASP A 22 6.79 -1.40 16.76
N VAL A 23 7.05 -2.70 16.65
CA VAL A 23 8.29 -3.30 17.15
C VAL A 23 9.50 -2.78 16.39
N LEU A 24 9.38 -2.61 15.07
CA LEU A 24 10.45 -2.08 14.24
C LEU A 24 10.81 -0.64 14.62
N GLY A 25 9.81 0.19 14.91
CA GLY A 25 10.02 1.56 15.41
C GLY A 25 10.54 2.57 14.39
N ARG A 26 10.44 2.28 13.08
CA ARG A 26 10.96 3.17 12.03
C ARG A 26 9.90 3.88 11.20
N TYR A 27 8.64 3.42 11.26
CA TYR A 27 7.56 3.99 10.47
C TYR A 27 6.32 4.20 11.32
N GLU A 28 5.59 5.27 11.03
CA GLU A 28 4.27 5.48 11.59
C GLU A 28 3.25 4.86 10.63
N ILE A 29 2.35 4.04 11.16
CA ILE A 29 1.32 3.37 10.36
C ILE A 29 -0.02 4.00 10.63
N ILE A 30 -0.68 4.46 9.57
CA ILE A 30 -2.10 4.82 9.60
C ILE A 30 -2.84 3.80 8.74
N SER A 31 -4.11 3.55 9.03
CA SER A 31 -4.85 2.51 8.34
C SER A 31 -6.25 2.95 7.95
N ALA A 32 -6.75 2.33 6.88
CA ALA A 32 -8.12 2.47 6.43
C ALA A 32 -8.66 1.07 6.15
N THR A 33 -9.96 0.86 6.38
CA THR A 33 -10.57 -0.45 6.29
C THR A 33 -11.32 -0.71 4.98
N ASP A 34 -11.40 0.29 4.11
CA ASP A 34 -11.98 0.13 2.78
C ASP A 34 -11.35 1.11 1.78
N GLY A 35 -11.64 0.89 0.51
CA GLY A 35 -11.05 1.69 -0.57
C GLY A 35 -11.41 3.16 -0.50
N ALA A 36 -12.67 3.47 -0.21
CA ALA A 36 -13.13 4.87 -0.16
C ALA A 36 -12.45 5.63 0.98
N ALA A 37 -12.38 5.02 2.18
CA ALA A 37 -11.67 5.62 3.31
C ALA A 37 -10.18 5.78 3.01
N GLY A 38 -9.60 4.79 2.33
CA GLY A 38 -8.18 4.84 1.92
C GLY A 38 -7.90 5.99 0.97
N LEU A 39 -8.76 6.20 -0.02
CA LEU A 39 -8.61 7.31 -0.97
C LEU A 39 -8.68 8.67 -0.24
N ALA A 40 -9.66 8.82 0.65
CA ALA A 40 -9.83 10.06 1.41
C ALA A 40 -8.63 10.32 2.32
N MET A 41 -8.15 9.29 2.99
CA MET A 41 -7.02 9.39 3.90
C MET A 41 -5.72 9.70 3.16
N ALA A 42 -5.51 9.10 1.99
CA ALA A 42 -4.33 9.36 1.18
C ALA A 42 -4.27 10.83 0.77
N ALA A 43 -5.40 11.41 0.37
CA ALA A 43 -5.46 12.82 -0.03
C ALA A 43 -5.26 13.76 1.17
N ALA A 44 -5.85 13.42 2.32
CA ALA A 44 -5.80 14.25 3.53
C ALA A 44 -4.44 14.18 4.23
N GLU A 45 -3.91 12.97 4.40
CA GLU A 45 -2.71 12.73 5.21
C GLU A 45 -1.43 12.72 4.38
N ARG A 46 -1.53 12.47 3.08
CA ARG A 46 -0.41 12.42 2.14
C ARG A 46 0.74 11.56 2.66
N PRO A 47 0.49 10.27 2.87
CA PRO A 47 1.53 9.37 3.40
C PRO A 47 2.71 9.24 2.44
N ASP A 48 3.81 8.74 2.95
CA ASP A 48 5.02 8.54 2.14
C ASP A 48 4.90 7.32 1.23
N LEU A 49 4.07 6.35 1.60
CA LEU A 49 3.87 5.13 0.83
C LEU A 49 2.53 4.49 1.23
N ILE A 50 1.90 3.80 0.29
CA ILE A 50 0.64 3.10 0.51
C ILE A 50 0.83 1.60 0.30
N LEU A 51 0.36 0.81 1.29
CA LEU A 51 0.20 -0.63 1.16
C LEU A 51 -1.27 -0.89 0.86
N MET A 52 -1.56 -1.47 -0.30
CA MET A 52 -2.92 -1.61 -0.80
C MET A 52 -3.31 -3.07 -0.96
N ASP A 53 -4.27 -3.53 -0.16
CA ASP A 53 -4.90 -4.84 -0.39
C ASP A 53 -5.73 -4.77 -1.66
N LEU A 54 -5.51 -5.68 -2.58
CA LEU A 54 -6.25 -5.74 -3.85
C LEU A 54 -7.64 -6.35 -3.70
N ASN A 55 -7.90 -7.08 -2.62
CA ASN A 55 -9.16 -7.81 -2.41
C ASN A 55 -10.11 -7.07 -1.47
N LEU A 56 -10.26 -5.77 -1.66
CA LEU A 56 -11.16 -4.93 -0.85
C LEU A 56 -12.60 -5.03 -1.35
N PRO A 57 -13.60 -4.89 -0.45
CA PRO A 57 -15.00 -4.81 -0.86
C PRO A 57 -15.30 -3.45 -1.51
N GLU A 58 -16.39 -3.38 -2.28
CA GLU A 58 -16.90 -2.17 -2.95
C GLU A 58 -15.90 -1.56 -3.92
N VAL A 59 -15.13 -0.56 -3.49
CA VAL A 59 -14.03 -0.02 -4.29
C VAL A 59 -12.84 -0.93 -4.07
N ASP A 60 -12.58 -1.83 -5.01
CA ASP A 60 -11.48 -2.80 -4.88
C ASP A 60 -10.11 -2.10 -5.00
N GLY A 61 -9.07 -2.84 -4.64
CA GLY A 61 -7.71 -2.28 -4.63
C GLY A 61 -7.22 -1.87 -6.01
N TRP A 62 -7.66 -2.56 -7.08
CA TRP A 62 -7.29 -2.19 -8.45
C TRP A 62 -7.83 -0.81 -8.81
N GLU A 63 -9.12 -0.57 -8.52
CA GLU A 63 -9.78 0.70 -8.80
C GLU A 63 -9.23 1.81 -7.91
N ALA A 64 -8.98 1.50 -6.62
CA ALA A 64 -8.40 2.47 -5.70
C ALA A 64 -7.00 2.92 -6.19
N ALA A 65 -6.16 1.97 -6.61
CA ALA A 65 -4.83 2.29 -7.14
C ALA A 65 -4.92 3.19 -8.37
N ARG A 66 -5.86 2.87 -9.29
CA ARG A 66 -6.07 3.67 -10.49
C ARG A 66 -6.45 5.10 -10.16
N ARG A 67 -7.37 5.27 -9.20
CA ARG A 67 -7.83 6.60 -8.77
C ARG A 67 -6.71 7.40 -8.10
N LEU A 68 -5.89 6.74 -7.27
CA LEU A 68 -4.76 7.39 -6.62
C LEU A 68 -3.75 7.91 -7.64
N LYS A 69 -3.48 7.12 -8.68
CA LYS A 69 -2.52 7.51 -9.72
C LYS A 69 -3.07 8.54 -10.70
N ALA A 70 -4.40 8.69 -10.76
CA ALA A 70 -5.04 9.70 -11.60
C ALA A 70 -5.16 11.06 -10.90
N ASP A 71 -5.09 11.10 -9.57
CA ASP A 71 -5.25 12.32 -8.78
C ASP A 71 -3.91 13.02 -8.59
N PRO A 72 -3.78 14.30 -9.01
CA PRO A 72 -2.52 15.04 -8.81
C PRO A 72 -2.05 15.12 -7.37
N LEU A 73 -2.95 15.01 -6.39
CA LEU A 73 -2.59 15.07 -4.97
C LEU A 73 -1.91 13.80 -4.48
N THR A 74 -2.16 12.65 -5.13
CA THR A 74 -1.71 11.35 -4.63
C THR A 74 -0.88 10.56 -5.64
N ARG A 75 -0.81 10.99 -6.90
CA ARG A 75 -0.17 10.21 -7.97
C ARG A 75 1.30 9.90 -7.73
N ASP A 76 2.00 10.74 -6.95
CA ASP A 76 3.43 10.56 -6.70
C ASP A 76 3.72 9.69 -5.46
N ILE A 77 2.67 9.25 -4.75
CA ILE A 77 2.83 8.38 -3.60
C ILE A 77 3.05 6.95 -4.10
N PRO A 78 4.16 6.28 -3.73
CA PRO A 78 4.36 4.89 -4.17
C PRO A 78 3.32 3.96 -3.56
N ILE A 79 2.86 3.00 -4.35
CA ILE A 79 1.86 2.01 -3.94
C ILE A 79 2.46 0.62 -4.09
N ILE A 80 2.43 -0.16 -3.02
CA ILE A 80 2.75 -1.59 -3.06
C ILE A 80 1.44 -2.36 -2.92
N ALA A 81 1.08 -3.12 -3.95
CA ALA A 81 -0.13 -3.92 -3.97
C ALA A 81 0.10 -5.24 -3.23
N LEU A 82 -0.89 -5.67 -2.44
CA LEU A 82 -0.84 -6.94 -1.72
C LEU A 82 -2.02 -7.80 -2.17
N SER A 83 -1.76 -9.06 -2.52
CA SER A 83 -2.81 -9.98 -2.97
C SER A 83 -2.75 -11.32 -2.25
N ALA A 84 -3.90 -11.80 -1.79
CA ALA A 84 -4.04 -13.13 -1.22
C ALA A 84 -4.04 -14.21 -2.32
N HIS A 85 -4.35 -13.81 -3.55
CA HIS A 85 -4.47 -14.72 -4.70
C HIS A 85 -3.46 -14.32 -5.76
N ALA A 86 -2.22 -14.82 -5.61
CA ALA A 86 -1.15 -14.52 -6.56
C ALA A 86 -1.32 -15.35 -7.84
N MET A 87 -2.33 -15.02 -8.62
CA MET A 87 -2.58 -15.67 -9.90
C MET A 87 -1.61 -15.15 -10.95
N ALA A 88 -1.38 -15.98 -11.98
CA ALA A 88 -0.55 -15.57 -13.10
C ALA A 88 -1.08 -14.27 -13.70
N GLY A 89 -0.21 -13.28 -13.84
CA GLY A 89 -0.59 -11.99 -14.41
C GLY A 89 -1.03 -10.93 -13.40
N ASP A 90 -1.26 -11.27 -12.15
CA ASP A 90 -1.67 -10.28 -11.14
C ASP A 90 -0.60 -9.22 -10.92
N ARG A 91 0.67 -9.62 -10.89
CA ARG A 91 1.77 -8.67 -10.76
C ARG A 91 1.80 -7.67 -11.91
N GLU A 92 1.70 -8.16 -13.14
CA GLU A 92 1.70 -7.31 -14.34
C GLU A 92 0.49 -6.38 -14.35
N LYS A 93 -0.67 -6.87 -13.94
CA LYS A 93 -1.88 -6.06 -13.85
C LYS A 93 -1.74 -4.97 -12.80
N ALA A 94 -1.15 -5.28 -11.63
CA ALA A 94 -0.93 -4.29 -10.58
C ALA A 94 -0.01 -3.17 -11.08
N LEU A 95 1.09 -3.55 -11.73
CA LEU A 95 2.03 -2.58 -12.28
C LEU A 95 1.38 -1.74 -13.39
N ALA A 96 0.55 -2.36 -14.22
CA ALA A 96 -0.16 -1.67 -15.30
C ALA A 96 -1.20 -0.66 -14.78
N THR A 97 -1.77 -0.88 -13.60
CA THR A 97 -2.68 0.09 -12.98
C THR A 97 -1.95 1.24 -12.28
N GLY A 98 -0.63 1.19 -12.22
CA GLY A 98 0.19 2.26 -11.65
C GLY A 98 0.83 1.94 -10.31
N CYS A 99 0.64 0.71 -9.78
CA CYS A 99 1.33 0.30 -8.57
C CYS A 99 2.84 0.22 -8.83
N ASP A 100 3.62 0.57 -7.83
CA ASP A 100 5.07 0.62 -7.96
C ASP A 100 5.71 -0.74 -7.67
N ASP A 101 5.03 -1.58 -6.90
CA ASP A 101 5.48 -2.94 -6.61
C ASP A 101 4.29 -3.81 -6.22
N PHE A 102 4.54 -5.08 -6.02
CA PHE A 102 3.52 -6.09 -5.73
C PHE A 102 4.09 -7.14 -4.78
N ASP A 103 3.29 -7.61 -3.83
CA ASP A 103 3.67 -8.72 -2.97
C ASP A 103 2.45 -9.60 -2.67
N THR A 104 2.71 -10.77 -2.11
CA THR A 104 1.68 -11.76 -1.85
C THR A 104 1.39 -11.89 -0.36
N LYS A 105 0.18 -12.36 -0.03
CA LYS A 105 -0.19 -12.72 1.32
C LYS A 105 -0.07 -14.24 1.47
N PRO A 106 0.25 -14.77 2.65
CA PRO A 106 0.51 -14.01 3.88
C PRO A 106 1.78 -13.16 3.77
N VAL A 107 1.78 -12.02 4.46
CA VAL A 107 2.90 -11.08 4.40
C VAL A 107 4.14 -11.72 5.01
N GLU A 108 5.22 -11.72 4.23
CA GLU A 108 6.54 -12.04 4.75
C GLU A 108 7.20 -10.69 5.06
N PHE A 109 7.36 -10.36 6.35
CA PHE A 109 7.65 -9.00 6.78
C PHE A 109 8.97 -8.47 6.25
N ASP A 110 10.03 -9.29 6.29
CA ASP A 110 11.35 -8.82 5.85
C ASP A 110 11.35 -8.51 4.35
N ARG A 111 10.65 -9.33 3.56
CA ARG A 111 10.53 -9.12 2.12
C ARG A 111 9.72 -7.84 1.85
N LEU A 112 8.62 -7.65 2.56
CA LEU A 112 7.79 -6.44 2.42
C LEU A 112 8.58 -5.21 2.82
N LEU A 113 9.32 -5.27 3.93
CA LEU A 113 10.14 -4.17 4.40
C LEU A 113 11.19 -3.77 3.36
N ALA A 114 11.84 -4.75 2.72
CA ALA A 114 12.82 -4.48 1.67
C ALA A 114 12.16 -3.74 0.49
N LYS A 115 10.95 -4.14 0.10
CA LYS A 115 10.21 -3.48 -0.98
C LYS A 115 9.82 -2.05 -0.61
N ILE A 116 9.41 -1.82 0.64
CA ILE A 116 9.09 -0.49 1.15
C ILE A 116 10.33 0.41 1.08
N GLU A 117 11.46 -0.07 1.58
CA GLU A 117 12.70 0.70 1.57
C GLU A 117 13.14 1.04 0.15
N GLN A 118 13.02 0.08 -0.76
CA GLN A 118 13.36 0.26 -2.17
C GLN A 118 12.46 1.31 -2.84
N ALA A 119 11.16 1.26 -2.59
CA ALA A 119 10.20 2.20 -3.16
C ALA A 119 10.43 3.62 -2.63
N LEU A 120 10.69 3.77 -1.34
CA LEU A 120 10.98 5.07 -0.75
C LEU A 120 12.30 5.65 -1.25
N ALA A 121 13.32 4.82 -1.43
CA ALA A 121 14.61 5.25 -1.98
C ALA A 121 14.45 5.74 -3.43
N ALA A 122 13.63 5.05 -4.22
CA ALA A 122 13.36 5.46 -5.60
C ALA A 122 12.63 6.80 -5.65
N LYS A 123 11.65 7.01 -4.76
CA LYS A 123 10.93 8.28 -4.63
C LYS A 123 11.88 9.41 -4.26
N ASP A 124 12.77 9.18 -3.30
CA ASP A 124 13.73 10.18 -2.84
C ASP A 124 14.67 10.62 -3.96
N ARG A 125 15.05 9.69 -4.85
CA ARG A 125 15.91 10.02 -5.99
C ARG A 125 15.22 10.88 -7.04
N LEU A 126 13.90 10.85 -7.10
CA LEU A 126 13.11 11.65 -8.05
C LEU A 126 12.73 13.02 -7.49
N ALA A 127 12.92 13.23 -6.22
CA ALA A 127 12.53 14.49 -5.55
C ALA A 127 13.52 15.63 -5.83
#